data_363155f55e9b565df8d9492271f99c9b
#
_entry.id   363155f55e9b565df8d9492271f99c9b
#
_cell.length_a   1.000
_cell.length_b   1.000
_cell.length_c   1.000
_cell.angle_alpha   90.00
_cell.angle_beta   90.00
_cell.angle_gamma   90.00
#
_symmetry.space_group_name_H-M   'P 1'
#
loop_
_entity.id
_entity.type
_entity.pdbx_description
1 polymer ?
#
loop_
_entity_poly.entity_id
_entity_poly.type
_entity_poly.pdbx_seq_one_letter_code
_entity_poly.pdbx_strand_id
1 'polypeptide(L)'
;METKDAILLLHPILAVIVVFPLIGIIVNRAFLVRQRRLETVETGKSKVPPVVGQEHVQIGRWLTSSVVGIVLIVFGNVIFSNIIDKQVWNKSPFQVIFIGILFVATIASLYLLYQAKSPKWRGIFATLSGIGLVVLGCQDGVFRQTDKWYISHYYYGELAALIMIFSVAILPDIYKDKTNRWRKVHIILNCLALLLFIGQGITGTQALLEISLAWQKPYIKMLYKQKCRTQVCTVEAPSLSPSPKLN
;
A
#
# COMPACT_ATOMS: atom_id res chain seq x y z
N MET A 1 1.59 -18.90 17.57
CA MET A 1 1.87 -17.64 16.84
C MET A 1 1.66 -16.51 17.84
N GLU A 2 2.68 -15.70 18.07
CA GLU A 2 2.57 -14.56 19.00
C GLU A 2 1.73 -13.44 18.37
N THR A 3 1.12 -12.58 19.21
CA THR A 3 0.33 -11.43 18.72
C THR A 3 1.10 -10.54 17.76
N LYS A 4 2.41 -10.37 17.99
CA LYS A 4 3.30 -9.61 17.11
C LYS A 4 3.41 -10.22 15.69
N ASP A 5 3.44 -11.55 15.60
CA ASP A 5 3.48 -12.25 14.31
C ASP A 5 2.16 -12.10 13.54
N ALA A 6 1.02 -12.13 14.25
CA ALA A 6 -0.30 -11.93 13.66
C ALA A 6 -0.43 -10.52 13.05
N ILE A 7 0.02 -9.50 13.78
CA ILE A 7 0.00 -8.11 13.28
C ILE A 7 0.91 -7.95 12.05
N LEU A 8 2.07 -8.60 12.04
CA LEU A 8 3.00 -8.56 10.93
C LEU A 8 2.43 -9.19 9.66
N LEU A 9 1.65 -10.27 9.81
CA LEU A 9 0.99 -10.98 8.71
C LEU A 9 -0.29 -10.29 8.23
N LEU A 10 -0.83 -9.32 8.96
CA LEU A 10 -2.06 -8.62 8.59
C LEU A 10 -1.96 -7.95 7.22
N HIS A 11 -0.82 -7.30 6.95
CA HIS A 11 -0.58 -6.62 5.66
C HIS A 11 -0.59 -7.61 4.47
N PRO A 12 0.22 -8.66 4.40
CA PRO A 12 0.18 -9.59 3.27
C PRO A 12 -1.16 -10.32 3.16
N ILE A 13 -1.84 -10.63 4.26
CA ILE A 13 -3.18 -11.22 4.23
C ILE A 13 -4.18 -10.29 3.56
N LEU A 14 -4.23 -9.01 3.95
CA LEU A 14 -5.11 -8.02 3.35
C LEU A 14 -4.77 -7.76 1.88
N ALA A 15 -3.49 -7.75 1.52
CA ALA A 15 -3.06 -7.61 0.13
C ALA A 15 -3.61 -8.76 -0.73
N VAL A 16 -3.49 -10.01 -0.26
CA VAL A 16 -3.92 -11.21 -1.01
C VAL A 16 -5.44 -11.34 -1.04
N ILE A 17 -6.14 -11.11 0.06
CA ILE A 17 -7.58 -11.35 0.16
C ILE A 17 -8.41 -10.18 -0.41
N VAL A 18 -7.90 -8.94 -0.34
CA VAL A 18 -8.66 -7.75 -0.73
C VAL A 18 -8.08 -7.11 -1.99
N VAL A 19 -6.79 -6.73 -1.97
CA VAL A 19 -6.22 -5.89 -3.05
C VAL A 19 -6.09 -6.66 -4.36
N PHE A 20 -5.49 -7.85 -4.36
CA PHE A 20 -5.31 -8.62 -5.61
C PHE A 20 -6.64 -9.03 -6.27
N PRO A 21 -7.68 -9.50 -5.55
CA PRO A 21 -8.99 -9.73 -6.15
C PRO A 21 -9.62 -8.46 -6.74
N LEU A 22 -9.53 -7.32 -6.04
CA LEU A 22 -10.01 -6.03 -6.57
C LEU A 22 -9.27 -5.60 -7.83
N ILE A 23 -7.95 -5.84 -7.92
CA ILE A 23 -7.17 -5.60 -9.15
C ILE A 23 -7.70 -6.46 -10.31
N GLY A 24 -7.94 -7.75 -10.09
CA GLY A 24 -8.50 -8.63 -11.13
C GLY A 24 -9.86 -8.14 -11.63
N ILE A 25 -10.74 -7.76 -10.70
CA ILE A 25 -12.08 -7.26 -11.04
C ILE A 25 -12.00 -5.94 -11.80
N ILE A 26 -11.19 -4.97 -11.35
CA ILE A 26 -11.10 -3.66 -12.00
C ILE A 26 -10.49 -3.75 -13.40
N VAL A 27 -9.50 -4.62 -13.60
CA VAL A 27 -8.91 -4.88 -14.93
C VAL A 27 -9.97 -5.44 -15.88
N ASN A 28 -10.75 -6.42 -15.43
CA ASN A 28 -11.88 -6.94 -16.22
C ASN A 28 -12.88 -5.83 -16.58
N ARG A 29 -13.29 -5.01 -15.61
CA ARG A 29 -14.20 -3.88 -15.85
C ARG A 29 -13.60 -2.84 -16.80
N ALA A 30 -12.30 -2.58 -16.74
CA ALA A 30 -11.63 -1.67 -17.67
C ALA A 30 -11.70 -2.18 -19.12
N PHE A 31 -11.50 -3.48 -19.35
CA PHE A 31 -11.67 -4.08 -20.68
C PHE A 31 -13.10 -3.97 -21.19
N LEU A 32 -14.10 -4.24 -20.37
CA LEU A 32 -15.50 -4.09 -20.73
C LEU A 32 -15.88 -2.65 -21.06
N VAL A 33 -15.39 -1.67 -20.27
CA VAL A 33 -15.58 -0.24 -20.58
C VAL A 33 -14.95 0.13 -21.92
N ARG A 34 -13.74 -0.39 -22.19
CA ARG A 34 -13.07 -0.17 -23.49
C ARG A 34 -13.86 -0.80 -24.63
N GLN A 35 -14.28 -2.05 -24.49
CA GLN A 35 -15.10 -2.77 -25.48
C GLN A 35 -16.38 -1.99 -25.79
N ARG A 36 -17.15 -1.62 -24.75
CA ARG A 36 -18.35 -0.82 -24.91
C ARG A 36 -18.12 0.42 -25.76
N ARG A 37 -17.04 1.16 -25.47
CA ARG A 37 -16.71 2.39 -26.19
C ARG A 37 -16.42 2.13 -27.66
N LEU A 38 -15.64 1.10 -27.98
CA LEU A 38 -15.28 0.74 -29.34
C LEU A 38 -16.54 0.34 -30.15
N GLU A 39 -17.36 -0.56 -29.60
CA GLU A 39 -18.61 -0.98 -30.24
C GLU A 39 -19.57 0.22 -30.48
N THR A 40 -19.68 1.12 -29.49
CA THR A 40 -20.56 2.30 -29.64
C THR A 40 -20.06 3.26 -30.71
N VAL A 41 -18.75 3.41 -30.91
CA VAL A 41 -18.18 4.25 -31.97
C VAL A 41 -18.37 3.62 -33.33
N GLU A 42 -18.26 2.29 -33.43
CA GLU A 42 -18.32 1.56 -34.70
C GLU A 42 -19.77 1.34 -35.17
N THR A 43 -20.65 0.93 -34.27
CA THR A 43 -22.02 0.48 -34.64
C THR A 43 -23.15 1.32 -34.06
N GLY A 44 -22.83 2.36 -33.28
CA GLY A 44 -23.79 3.18 -32.53
C GLY A 44 -24.41 2.49 -31.31
N LYS A 45 -24.19 1.18 -31.10
CA LYS A 45 -24.74 0.40 -30.02
C LYS A 45 -23.65 -0.51 -29.41
N SER A 46 -23.85 -0.96 -28.18
CA SER A 46 -22.98 -1.96 -27.56
C SER A 46 -23.79 -3.01 -26.81
N LYS A 47 -23.32 -4.25 -26.84
CA LYS A 47 -23.85 -5.34 -26.02
C LYS A 47 -23.46 -5.23 -24.55
N VAL A 48 -22.41 -4.49 -24.24
CA VAL A 48 -21.94 -4.27 -22.85
C VAL A 48 -22.84 -3.25 -22.15
N PRO A 49 -23.41 -3.56 -20.99
CA PRO A 49 -24.31 -2.67 -20.27
C PRO A 49 -23.66 -1.35 -19.83
N PRO A 50 -24.41 -0.22 -19.80
CA PRO A 50 -23.86 1.09 -19.37
C PRO A 50 -23.34 1.09 -17.92
N VAL A 51 -23.90 0.28 -17.04
CA VAL A 51 -23.54 0.20 -15.60
C VAL A 51 -22.08 -0.15 -15.38
N VAL A 52 -21.43 -0.86 -16.30
CA VAL A 52 -20.03 -1.28 -16.20
C VAL A 52 -19.08 -0.08 -15.97
N GLY A 53 -19.39 1.09 -16.54
CA GLY A 53 -18.62 2.30 -16.30
C GLY A 53 -18.72 2.81 -14.85
N GLN A 54 -19.90 2.74 -14.27
CA GLN A 54 -20.13 3.12 -12.86
C GLN A 54 -19.45 2.11 -11.92
N GLU A 55 -19.58 0.82 -12.18
CA GLU A 55 -18.92 -0.24 -11.43
C GLU A 55 -17.40 -0.08 -11.45
N HIS A 56 -16.82 0.21 -12.63
CA HIS A 56 -15.39 0.47 -12.76
C HIS A 56 -14.92 1.61 -11.84
N VAL A 57 -15.65 2.72 -11.82
CA VAL A 57 -15.33 3.87 -10.95
C VAL A 57 -15.45 3.50 -9.47
N GLN A 58 -16.52 2.79 -9.09
CA GLN A 58 -16.75 2.43 -7.70
C GLN A 58 -15.70 1.44 -7.18
N ILE A 59 -15.39 0.40 -7.96
CA ILE A 59 -14.35 -0.57 -7.62
C ILE A 59 -12.97 0.11 -7.58
N GLY A 60 -12.70 1.06 -8.48
CA GLY A 60 -11.48 1.86 -8.45
C GLY A 60 -11.31 2.67 -7.17
N ARG A 61 -12.41 3.26 -6.66
CA ARG A 61 -12.40 3.95 -5.36
C ARG A 61 -12.15 2.99 -4.20
N TRP A 62 -12.79 1.83 -4.20
CA TRP A 62 -12.56 0.81 -3.18
C TRP A 62 -11.12 0.31 -3.20
N LEU A 63 -10.58 0.03 -4.39
CA LEU A 63 -9.19 -0.39 -4.53
C LEU A 63 -8.23 0.69 -4.00
N THR A 64 -8.43 1.98 -4.36
CA THR A 64 -7.60 3.08 -3.85
C THR A 64 -7.68 3.18 -2.32
N SER A 65 -8.89 3.11 -1.75
CA SER A 65 -9.07 3.16 -0.29
C SER A 65 -8.41 1.97 0.40
N SER A 66 -8.50 0.76 -0.18
CA SER A 66 -7.88 -0.43 0.37
C SER A 66 -6.35 -0.34 0.32
N VAL A 67 -5.78 0.11 -0.79
CA VAL A 67 -4.32 0.28 -0.94
C VAL A 67 -3.79 1.31 0.07
N VAL A 68 -4.39 2.51 0.11
CA VAL A 68 -3.97 3.55 1.07
C VAL A 68 -4.20 3.09 2.50
N GLY A 69 -5.32 2.43 2.79
CA GLY A 69 -5.63 1.88 4.11
C GLY A 69 -4.59 0.87 4.58
N ILE A 70 -4.18 -0.06 3.71
CA ILE A 70 -3.14 -1.04 4.03
C ILE A 70 -1.79 -0.36 4.27
N VAL A 71 -1.40 0.61 3.45
CA VAL A 71 -0.17 1.39 3.65
C VAL A 71 -0.20 2.09 5.01
N LEU A 72 -1.31 2.74 5.37
CA LEU A 72 -1.46 3.40 6.68
C LEU A 72 -1.43 2.42 7.84
N ILE A 73 -2.01 1.22 7.71
CA ILE A 73 -1.94 0.16 8.73
C ILE A 73 -0.48 -0.26 8.97
N VAL A 74 0.28 -0.47 7.89
CA VAL A 74 1.71 -0.84 7.99
C VAL A 74 2.50 0.28 8.63
N PHE A 75 2.37 1.51 8.15
CA PHE A 75 3.06 2.67 8.72
C PHE A 75 2.69 2.85 10.21
N GLY A 76 1.40 2.73 10.53
CA GLY A 76 0.94 2.77 11.92
C GLY A 76 1.66 1.73 12.78
N ASN A 77 1.66 0.47 12.35
CA ASN A 77 2.29 -0.60 13.11
C ASN A 77 3.80 -0.35 13.33
N VAL A 78 4.56 -0.05 12.26
CA VAL A 78 6.02 0.10 12.37
C VAL A 78 6.43 1.39 13.08
N ILE A 79 5.74 2.50 12.84
CA ILE A 79 6.04 3.80 13.46
C ILE A 79 5.70 3.77 14.96
N PHE A 80 4.50 3.30 15.34
CA PHE A 80 4.11 3.25 16.75
C PHE A 80 4.93 2.21 17.54
N SER A 81 5.28 1.07 16.92
CA SER A 81 6.23 0.13 17.56
C SER A 81 7.59 0.80 17.82
N ASN A 82 8.11 1.55 16.85
CA ASN A 82 9.37 2.29 17.02
C ASN A 82 9.28 3.38 18.11
N ILE A 83 8.14 4.10 18.16
CA ILE A 83 7.89 5.11 19.21
C ILE A 83 7.94 4.47 20.60
N ILE A 84 7.31 3.30 20.76
CA ILE A 84 7.29 2.57 22.06
C ILE A 84 8.68 2.04 22.38
N ASP A 85 9.34 1.35 21.46
CA ASP A 85 10.64 0.71 21.68
C ASP A 85 11.74 1.72 22.01
N LYS A 86 11.73 2.88 21.37
CA LYS A 86 12.70 3.97 21.60
C LYS A 86 12.27 4.97 22.67
N GLN A 87 11.09 4.78 23.27
CA GLN A 87 10.49 5.70 24.24
C GLN A 87 10.47 7.16 23.73
N VAL A 88 10.10 7.35 22.45
CA VAL A 88 10.09 8.67 21.81
C VAL A 88 9.15 9.64 22.52
N TRP A 89 8.07 9.13 23.11
CA TRP A 89 7.15 9.95 23.91
C TRP A 89 7.84 10.73 25.02
N ASN A 90 8.80 10.12 25.71
CA ASN A 90 9.54 10.76 26.80
C ASN A 90 10.59 11.76 26.30
N LYS A 91 11.11 11.55 25.08
CA LYS A 91 12.18 12.37 24.51
C LYS A 91 11.66 13.53 23.65
N SER A 92 10.60 13.30 22.91
CA SER A 92 10.04 14.25 21.94
C SER A 92 8.54 14.05 21.78
N PRO A 93 7.71 14.45 22.78
CA PRO A 93 6.26 14.27 22.72
C PRO A 93 5.61 15.01 21.54
N PHE A 94 6.17 16.15 21.16
CA PHE A 94 5.72 16.91 20.00
C PHE A 94 5.77 16.08 18.70
N GLN A 95 6.83 15.30 18.48
CA GLN A 95 6.97 14.44 17.31
C GLN A 95 5.85 13.39 17.27
N VAL A 96 5.50 12.80 18.40
CA VAL A 96 4.43 11.80 18.47
C VAL A 96 3.06 12.41 18.15
N ILE A 97 2.78 13.59 18.71
CA ILE A 97 1.55 14.33 18.43
C ILE A 97 1.48 14.71 16.94
N PHE A 98 2.57 15.22 16.37
CA PHE A 98 2.66 15.56 14.96
C PHE A 98 2.38 14.36 14.04
N ILE A 99 2.96 13.19 14.34
CA ILE A 99 2.69 11.94 13.60
C ILE A 99 1.20 11.56 13.69
N GLY A 100 0.61 11.64 14.88
CA GLY A 100 -0.83 11.38 15.06
C GLY A 100 -1.71 12.31 14.21
N ILE A 101 -1.43 13.61 14.23
CA ILE A 101 -2.13 14.61 13.41
C ILE A 101 -1.94 14.28 11.91
N LEU A 102 -0.75 13.88 11.50
CA LEU A 102 -0.45 13.56 10.11
C LEU A 102 -1.24 12.34 9.62
N PHE A 103 -1.41 11.29 10.44
CA PHE A 103 -2.29 10.16 10.13
C PHE A 103 -3.74 10.63 9.93
N VAL A 104 -4.27 11.39 10.88
CA VAL A 104 -5.64 11.91 10.80
C VAL A 104 -5.83 12.80 9.58
N ALA A 105 -4.90 13.72 9.31
CA ALA A 105 -4.95 14.62 8.17
C ALA A 105 -4.89 13.87 6.83
N THR A 106 -4.08 12.81 6.73
CA THR A 106 -3.99 11.98 5.53
C THR A 106 -5.32 11.26 5.25
N ILE A 107 -5.91 10.64 6.27
CA ILE A 107 -7.21 9.96 6.16
C ILE A 107 -8.32 10.96 5.80
N ALA A 108 -8.36 12.09 6.51
CA ALA A 108 -9.34 13.14 6.25
C ALA A 108 -9.21 13.72 4.83
N SER A 109 -7.98 13.94 4.36
CA SER A 109 -7.74 14.44 3.00
C SER A 109 -8.21 13.45 1.94
N LEU A 110 -7.98 12.14 2.12
CA LEU A 110 -8.50 11.12 1.21
C LEU A 110 -10.02 11.07 1.21
N TYR A 111 -10.66 11.16 2.38
CA TYR A 111 -12.11 11.24 2.48
C TYR A 111 -12.66 12.48 1.78
N LEU A 112 -12.08 13.65 2.02
CA LEU A 112 -12.48 14.91 1.40
C LEU A 112 -12.23 14.92 -0.12
N LEU A 113 -11.21 14.20 -0.62
CA LEU A 113 -10.99 14.00 -2.05
C LEU A 113 -12.21 13.34 -2.72
N TYR A 114 -12.80 12.32 -2.08
CA TYR A 114 -14.00 11.66 -2.62
C TYR A 114 -15.24 12.55 -2.60
N GLN A 115 -15.33 13.52 -1.71
CA GLN A 115 -16.44 14.47 -1.61
C GLN A 115 -16.26 15.71 -2.49
N ALA A 116 -15.03 16.01 -2.89
CA ALA A 116 -14.70 17.24 -3.59
C ALA A 116 -15.28 17.28 -5.01
N LYS A 117 -16.14 18.28 -5.27
CA LYS A 117 -16.77 18.49 -6.58
C LYS A 117 -15.92 19.34 -7.53
N SER A 118 -15.22 20.36 -7.01
CA SER A 118 -14.40 21.25 -7.84
C SER A 118 -13.01 20.69 -8.11
N PRO A 119 -12.42 20.92 -9.31
CA PRO A 119 -11.08 20.47 -9.65
C PRO A 119 -10.01 20.97 -8.68
N LYS A 120 -10.14 22.23 -8.22
CA LYS A 120 -9.21 22.84 -7.27
C LYS A 120 -9.13 22.05 -5.96
N TRP A 121 -10.28 21.75 -5.36
CA TRP A 121 -10.32 21.01 -4.08
C TRP A 121 -9.87 19.56 -4.25
N ARG A 122 -10.20 18.90 -5.37
CA ARG A 122 -9.70 17.56 -5.68
C ARG A 122 -8.16 17.56 -5.76
N GLY A 123 -7.59 18.53 -6.46
CA GLY A 123 -6.13 18.68 -6.53
C GLY A 123 -5.50 18.89 -5.16
N ILE A 124 -6.06 19.81 -4.33
CA ILE A 124 -5.57 20.08 -2.98
C ILE A 124 -5.60 18.81 -2.12
N PHE A 125 -6.75 18.12 -2.05
CA PHE A 125 -6.88 16.95 -1.18
C PHE A 125 -6.08 15.75 -1.68
N ALA A 126 -5.93 15.56 -3.00
CA ALA A 126 -5.03 14.54 -3.54
C ALA A 126 -3.57 14.82 -3.18
N THR A 127 -3.14 16.07 -3.29
CA THR A 127 -1.79 16.49 -2.92
C THR A 127 -1.54 16.31 -1.42
N LEU A 128 -2.48 16.73 -0.56
CA LEU A 128 -2.36 16.55 0.89
C LEU A 128 -2.32 15.07 1.28
N SER A 129 -3.16 14.22 0.66
CA SER A 129 -3.13 12.77 0.90
C SER A 129 -1.78 12.17 0.48
N GLY A 130 -1.26 12.57 -0.69
CA GLY A 130 0.03 12.09 -1.18
C GLY A 130 1.21 12.55 -0.32
N ILE A 131 1.25 13.84 0.04
CA ILE A 131 2.28 14.38 0.95
C ILE A 131 2.20 13.67 2.31
N GLY A 132 1.00 13.45 2.83
CA GLY A 132 0.81 12.73 4.08
C GLY A 132 1.41 11.33 4.06
N LEU A 133 1.17 10.55 2.99
CA LEU A 133 1.77 9.22 2.83
C LEU A 133 3.29 9.31 2.77
N VAL A 134 3.85 10.18 1.92
CA VAL A 134 5.30 10.35 1.78
C VAL A 134 5.95 10.74 3.11
N VAL A 135 5.39 11.70 3.84
CA VAL A 135 5.95 12.14 5.13
C VAL A 135 5.83 11.06 6.19
N LEU A 136 4.74 10.30 6.23
CA LEU A 136 4.61 9.11 7.10
C LEU A 136 5.62 8.03 6.71
N GLY A 137 5.81 7.77 5.42
CA GLY A 137 6.81 6.84 4.93
C GLY A 137 8.25 7.25 5.21
N CYS A 138 8.49 8.54 5.47
CA CYS A 138 9.80 9.06 5.87
C CYS A 138 10.08 8.97 7.38
N GLN A 139 9.09 8.55 8.20
CA GLN A 139 9.29 8.44 9.64
C GLN A 139 10.25 7.31 10.02
N ASP A 140 10.84 7.45 11.22
CA ASP A 140 11.64 6.40 11.82
C ASP A 140 10.83 5.12 12.03
N GLY A 141 11.47 3.97 11.84
CA GLY A 141 10.83 2.66 11.91
C GLY A 141 10.39 2.12 10.55
N VAL A 142 10.12 2.99 9.57
CA VAL A 142 9.79 2.56 8.21
C VAL A 142 11.07 2.13 7.49
N PHE A 143 11.13 0.84 7.15
CA PHE A 143 12.27 0.30 6.39
C PHE A 143 12.16 0.66 4.92
N ARG A 144 13.12 1.43 4.43
CA ARG A 144 13.26 1.85 3.04
C ARG A 144 14.59 1.31 2.51
N GLN A 145 14.53 0.41 1.56
CA GLN A 145 15.75 -0.11 0.90
C GLN A 145 16.22 0.91 -0.16
N THR A 146 16.79 2.03 0.31
CA THR A 146 17.11 3.20 -0.53
C THR A 146 18.27 2.95 -1.49
N ASP A 147 19.24 2.14 -1.09
CA ASP A 147 20.38 1.70 -1.91
C ASP A 147 19.96 0.82 -3.09
N LYS A 148 18.82 0.12 -2.96
CA LYS A 148 18.23 -0.74 -4.00
C LYS A 148 16.78 -0.36 -4.26
N TRP A 149 16.51 0.94 -4.43
CA TRP A 149 15.15 1.49 -4.59
C TRP A 149 14.36 0.82 -5.71
N TYR A 150 15.03 0.36 -6.78
CA TYR A 150 14.44 -0.29 -7.96
C TYR A 150 13.89 -1.71 -7.71
N ILE A 151 14.14 -2.30 -6.55
CA ILE A 151 13.55 -3.57 -6.10
C ILE A 151 12.90 -3.45 -4.73
N SER A 152 12.77 -2.25 -4.21
CA SER A 152 12.24 -1.99 -2.89
C SER A 152 10.72 -2.07 -2.86
N HIS A 153 10.19 -2.99 -2.06
CA HIS A 153 8.76 -3.12 -1.81
C HIS A 153 8.11 -1.80 -1.36
N TYR A 154 8.81 -1.02 -0.53
CA TYR A 154 8.37 0.29 -0.08
C TYR A 154 8.10 1.25 -1.24
N TYR A 155 9.08 1.45 -2.14
CA TYR A 155 8.93 2.43 -3.23
C TYR A 155 7.90 2.03 -4.28
N TYR A 156 7.76 0.73 -4.57
CA TYR A 156 6.69 0.24 -5.46
C TYR A 156 5.31 0.51 -4.87
N GLY A 157 5.13 0.24 -3.56
CA GLY A 157 3.85 0.45 -2.88
C GLY A 157 3.47 1.91 -2.75
N GLU A 158 4.42 2.74 -2.34
CA GLU A 158 4.23 4.18 -2.20
C GLU A 158 3.85 4.82 -3.55
N LEU A 159 4.61 4.52 -4.61
CA LEU A 159 4.32 5.05 -5.95
C LEU A 159 2.97 4.57 -6.48
N ALA A 160 2.61 3.30 -6.27
CA ALA A 160 1.31 2.77 -6.65
C ALA A 160 0.17 3.52 -5.93
N ALA A 161 0.29 3.75 -4.62
CA ALA A 161 -0.69 4.50 -3.84
C ALA A 161 -0.85 5.94 -4.34
N LEU A 162 0.26 6.64 -4.63
CA LEU A 162 0.23 8.00 -5.17
C LEU A 162 -0.45 8.06 -6.55
N ILE A 163 -0.15 7.13 -7.45
CA ILE A 163 -0.79 7.04 -8.76
C ILE A 163 -2.30 6.79 -8.60
N MET A 164 -2.71 5.93 -7.68
CA MET A 164 -4.11 5.62 -7.42
C MET A 164 -4.87 6.85 -6.89
N ILE A 165 -4.29 7.61 -5.94
CA ILE A 165 -4.86 8.87 -5.43
C ILE A 165 -5.05 9.87 -6.58
N PHE A 166 -4.04 10.06 -7.41
CA PHE A 166 -4.11 10.97 -8.56
C PHE A 166 -5.15 10.51 -9.58
N SER A 167 -5.23 9.20 -9.86
CA SER A 167 -6.23 8.62 -10.77
C SER A 167 -7.66 8.90 -10.31
N VAL A 168 -7.93 8.86 -9.00
CA VAL A 168 -9.24 9.22 -8.45
C VAL A 168 -9.51 10.72 -8.57
N ALA A 169 -8.50 11.56 -8.35
CA ALA A 169 -8.65 13.02 -8.44
C ALA A 169 -9.09 13.51 -9.83
N ILE A 170 -8.61 12.86 -10.90
CA ILE A 170 -8.91 13.25 -12.29
C ILE A 170 -10.18 12.61 -12.86
N LEU A 171 -10.82 11.68 -12.16
CA LEU A 171 -12.00 10.94 -12.67
C LEU A 171 -13.09 11.86 -13.27
N PRO A 172 -13.56 12.92 -12.60
CA PRO A 172 -14.59 13.77 -13.17
C PRO A 172 -14.14 14.55 -14.40
N ASP A 173 -12.84 14.80 -14.55
CA ASP A 173 -12.29 15.53 -15.67
C ASP A 173 -12.25 14.66 -16.94
N ILE A 174 -12.11 13.32 -16.79
CA ILE A 174 -12.18 12.36 -17.89
C ILE A 174 -13.52 12.44 -18.62
N TYR A 175 -14.62 12.65 -17.89
CA TYR A 175 -15.97 12.72 -18.48
C TYR A 175 -16.25 14.08 -19.15
N LYS A 176 -15.56 15.15 -18.73
CA LYS A 176 -15.70 16.51 -19.28
C LYS A 176 -14.78 16.77 -20.47
N ASP A 177 -13.70 16.00 -20.57
CA ASP A 177 -12.66 16.21 -21.58
C ASP A 177 -13.04 15.63 -22.95
N LYS A 178 -13.43 16.50 -23.89
CA LYS A 178 -13.71 16.14 -25.28
C LYS A 178 -12.47 15.71 -26.06
N THR A 179 -11.26 16.10 -25.60
CA THR A 179 -9.98 15.80 -26.28
C THR A 179 -9.41 14.43 -25.93
N ASN A 180 -10.01 13.74 -24.98
CA ASN A 180 -9.57 12.44 -24.44
C ASN A 180 -8.16 12.46 -23.80
N ARG A 181 -7.60 13.63 -23.48
CA ARG A 181 -6.27 13.75 -22.85
C ARG A 181 -6.27 13.11 -21.46
N TRP A 182 -7.20 13.49 -20.59
CA TRP A 182 -7.33 12.93 -19.24
C TRP A 182 -7.60 11.43 -19.25
N ARG A 183 -8.34 10.93 -20.23
CA ARG A 183 -8.55 9.49 -20.41
C ARG A 183 -7.25 8.77 -20.76
N LYS A 184 -6.43 9.33 -21.67
CA LYS A 184 -5.11 8.76 -22.01
C LYS A 184 -4.19 8.75 -20.79
N VAL A 185 -4.13 9.85 -20.04
CA VAL A 185 -3.36 9.95 -18.78
C VAL A 185 -3.81 8.87 -17.81
N HIS A 186 -5.13 8.74 -17.57
CA HIS A 186 -5.69 7.72 -16.68
C HIS A 186 -5.28 6.29 -17.11
N ILE A 187 -5.35 5.97 -18.39
CA ILE A 187 -4.97 4.64 -18.91
C ILE A 187 -3.47 4.39 -18.64
N ILE A 188 -2.60 5.32 -19.01
CA ILE A 188 -1.15 5.18 -18.84
C ILE A 188 -0.80 4.98 -17.37
N LEU A 189 -1.32 5.82 -16.48
CA LEU A 189 -1.06 5.75 -15.04
C LEU A 189 -1.56 4.45 -14.43
N ASN A 190 -2.74 3.97 -14.83
CA ASN A 190 -3.27 2.72 -14.28
C ASN A 190 -2.59 1.47 -14.86
N CYS A 191 -2.08 1.52 -16.10
CA CYS A 191 -1.17 0.48 -16.61
C CYS A 191 0.14 0.46 -15.80
N LEU A 192 0.72 1.62 -15.50
CA LEU A 192 1.90 1.72 -14.64
C LEU A 192 1.60 1.21 -13.22
N ALA A 193 0.46 1.61 -12.63
CA ALA A 193 0.05 1.09 -11.31
C ALA A 193 -0.08 -0.43 -11.31
N LEU A 194 -0.65 -1.03 -12.37
CA LEU A 194 -0.75 -2.48 -12.50
C LEU A 194 0.62 -3.16 -12.52
N LEU A 195 1.58 -2.60 -13.26
CA LEU A 195 2.96 -3.11 -13.25
C LEU A 195 3.61 -2.99 -11.87
N LEU A 196 3.37 -1.88 -11.16
CA LEU A 196 3.84 -1.71 -9.79
C LEU A 196 3.20 -2.73 -8.84
N PHE A 197 1.92 -3.06 -8.99
CA PHE A 197 1.27 -4.11 -8.19
C PHE A 197 1.82 -5.50 -8.48
N ILE A 198 2.19 -5.81 -9.72
CA ILE A 198 2.89 -7.05 -10.05
C ILE A 198 4.26 -7.08 -9.35
N GLY A 199 5.00 -5.97 -9.43
CA GLY A 199 6.25 -5.79 -8.70
C GLY A 199 6.08 -5.92 -7.18
N GLN A 200 4.99 -5.39 -6.63
CA GLN A 200 4.62 -5.55 -5.21
C GLN A 200 4.39 -7.02 -4.83
N GLY A 201 3.73 -7.79 -5.69
CA GLY A 201 3.57 -9.23 -5.47
C GLY A 201 4.91 -9.96 -5.37
N ILE A 202 5.84 -9.66 -6.29
CA ILE A 202 7.16 -10.28 -6.33
C ILE A 202 8.02 -9.85 -5.12
N THR A 203 8.17 -8.53 -4.91
CA THR A 203 8.99 -7.99 -3.83
C THR A 203 8.39 -8.26 -2.46
N GLY A 204 7.06 -8.31 -2.35
CA GLY A 204 6.35 -8.65 -1.12
C GLY A 204 6.53 -10.11 -0.73
N THR A 205 6.49 -11.04 -1.71
CA THR A 205 6.80 -12.46 -1.47
C THR A 205 8.24 -12.63 -0.99
N GLN A 206 9.20 -11.93 -1.62
CA GLN A 206 10.59 -11.94 -1.15
C GLN A 206 10.69 -11.41 0.29
N ALA A 207 10.08 -10.26 0.58
CA ALA A 207 10.09 -9.68 1.92
C ALA A 207 9.44 -10.62 2.95
N LEU A 208 8.36 -11.34 2.57
CA LEU A 208 7.69 -12.31 3.45
C LEU A 208 8.61 -13.49 3.82
N LEU A 209 9.41 -13.96 2.86
CA LEU A 209 10.38 -15.04 3.12
C LEU A 209 11.55 -14.61 4.04
N GLU A 210 11.82 -13.31 4.12
CA GLU A 210 12.85 -12.75 5.00
C GLU A 210 12.32 -12.43 6.41
N ILE A 211 11.00 -12.48 6.64
CA ILE A 211 10.39 -12.23 7.95
C ILE A 211 10.66 -13.42 8.87
N SER A 212 11.40 -13.18 9.95
CA SER A 212 11.59 -14.14 11.02
C SER A 212 10.47 -14.06 12.03
N LEU A 213 9.91 -15.23 12.44
CA LEU A 213 8.93 -15.32 13.51
C LEU A 213 9.54 -14.88 14.87
N ALA A 214 8.70 -14.47 15.80
CA ALA A 214 9.15 -13.94 17.09
C ALA A 214 10.10 -14.88 17.82
N TRP A 215 9.81 -16.19 17.82
CA TRP A 215 10.65 -17.21 18.44
C TRP A 215 11.99 -17.43 17.71
N GLN A 216 12.10 -17.11 16.44
CA GLN A 216 13.33 -17.25 15.63
C GLN A 216 14.29 -16.08 15.82
N LYS A 217 13.78 -14.90 16.18
CA LYS A 217 14.58 -13.66 16.27
C LYS A 217 15.83 -13.76 17.15
N PRO A 218 15.79 -14.35 18.37
CA PRO A 218 16.98 -14.51 19.20
C PRO A 218 18.06 -15.35 18.53
N TYR A 219 17.65 -16.44 17.87
CA TYR A 219 18.53 -17.35 17.17
C TYR A 219 19.18 -16.69 15.95
N ILE A 220 18.38 -16.02 15.13
CA ILE A 220 18.87 -15.28 13.96
C ILE A 220 19.84 -14.18 14.40
N LYS A 221 19.54 -13.44 15.48
CA LYS A 221 20.44 -12.44 16.03
C LYS A 221 21.78 -13.02 16.48
N MET A 222 21.78 -14.23 17.03
CA MET A 222 23.01 -14.96 17.40
C MET A 222 23.82 -15.30 16.15
N LEU A 223 23.18 -15.84 15.10
CA LEU A 223 23.85 -16.18 13.84
C LEU A 223 24.51 -14.94 13.20
N TYR A 224 23.83 -13.78 13.21
CA TYR A 224 24.42 -12.52 12.73
C TYR A 224 25.60 -12.05 13.57
N LYS A 225 25.53 -12.18 14.90
CA LYS A 225 26.65 -11.85 15.81
C LYS A 225 27.89 -12.71 15.50
N GLN A 226 27.67 -13.98 15.20
CA GLN A 226 28.77 -14.94 14.87
C GLN A 226 29.23 -14.83 13.42
N LYS A 227 28.67 -13.90 12.63
CA LYS A 227 28.98 -13.72 11.19
C LYS A 227 28.77 -14.99 10.34
N CYS A 228 27.83 -15.84 10.72
CA CYS A 228 27.55 -17.12 10.05
C CYS A 228 27.13 -16.99 8.58
N ARG A 229 26.82 -15.79 8.12
CA ARG A 229 26.57 -15.53 6.69
C ARG A 229 27.84 -15.56 5.84
N THR A 230 29.01 -15.26 6.44
CA THR A 230 30.28 -15.11 5.74
C THR A 230 31.31 -16.16 6.11
N GLN A 231 31.02 -16.97 7.15
CA GLN A 231 31.89 -18.04 7.63
C GLN A 231 31.06 -19.25 8.10
N VAL A 232 31.66 -20.42 8.09
CA VAL A 232 31.03 -21.64 8.63
C VAL A 232 30.90 -21.48 10.14
N CYS A 233 29.69 -21.68 10.66
CA CYS A 233 29.41 -21.66 12.10
C CYS A 233 28.91 -23.03 12.56
N THR A 234 29.43 -23.50 13.69
CA THR A 234 28.82 -24.58 14.48
C THR A 234 27.69 -23.97 15.32
N VAL A 235 26.46 -24.37 15.03
CA VAL A 235 25.30 -23.86 15.77
C VAL A 235 24.84 -24.94 16.73
N GLU A 236 25.04 -24.72 18.02
CA GLU A 236 24.37 -25.53 19.05
C GLU A 236 22.90 -25.16 19.09
N ALA A 237 22.01 -26.15 19.03
CA ALA A 237 20.58 -25.91 19.21
C ALA A 237 20.38 -25.25 20.59
N PRO A 238 19.62 -24.14 20.71
CA PRO A 238 19.32 -23.57 22.00
C PRO A 238 18.67 -24.65 22.86
N SER A 239 19.18 -24.83 24.08
CA SER A 239 18.58 -25.72 25.06
C SER A 239 17.10 -25.31 25.18
N LEU A 240 16.21 -26.22 24.82
CA LEU A 240 14.78 -26.02 25.00
C LEU A 240 14.58 -25.77 26.50
N SER A 241 14.28 -24.53 26.89
CA SER A 241 13.82 -24.27 28.26
C SER A 241 12.60 -25.17 28.49
N PRO A 242 12.50 -25.88 29.64
CA PRO A 242 11.37 -26.74 29.89
C PRO A 242 10.10 -25.94 29.74
N SER A 243 9.14 -26.47 28.95
CA SER A 243 7.82 -25.88 28.77
C SER A 243 7.24 -25.52 30.13
N PRO A 244 6.64 -24.33 30.34
CA PRO A 244 5.93 -24.04 31.58
C PRO A 244 4.90 -25.13 31.80
N LYS A 245 5.02 -25.81 32.96
CA LYS A 245 4.03 -26.79 33.37
C LYS A 245 2.68 -26.08 33.40
N LEU A 246 1.77 -26.53 32.56
CA LEU A 246 0.35 -26.18 32.62
C LEU A 246 -0.15 -26.70 33.99
N ASN A 247 -0.38 -25.79 34.92
CA ASN A 247 -1.19 -26.05 36.13
C ASN A 247 -2.63 -25.67 35.82
#